data_685bf4f309ff51f8fcaa260249158a4a
#
_entry.id   685bf4f309ff51f8fcaa260249158a4a
#
_cell.length_a   1.000
_cell.length_b   1.000
_cell.length_c   1.000
_cell.angle_alpha   90.00
_cell.angle_beta   90.00
_cell.angle_gamma   90.00
#
_symmetry.space_group_name_H-M   'P 1'
#
loop_
_entity.id
_entity.type
_entity.pdbx_description
1 polymer ?
#
loop_
_entity_poly.entity_id
_entity_poly.type
_entity_poly.pdbx_seq_one_letter_code
_entity_poly.pdbx_strand_id
1 'polypeptide(L)'
;MRSGAGGSLSKKVLKAAEQQRPDVAQKRLWWNILVQSKACSRLVFYDETGADTKMTRRYGWGPKSSRVIDHVPQGHWKTTTFAAALRARGVIAPLVLDGPMNGECFLAYVRQFLVPALEPGDLVVMDNLSSHKQSGVGEAIREVGAEVYYLPPYSPDLNPIEKMFSKLKTLLRTSAERTTEGVWNRIGVLLDEFTPSECLNYIRSCGYTAHQS
;
A
#
# COMPACT_ATOMS: atom_id res chain seq x y z
N MET A 1 41.74 -23.04 19.10
CA MET A 1 40.73 -21.98 19.21
C MET A 1 40.60 -21.28 17.87
N ARG A 2 39.53 -21.54 17.12
CA ARG A 2 39.22 -20.80 15.88
C ARG A 2 38.02 -19.92 16.20
N SER A 3 38.26 -18.62 16.31
CA SER A 3 37.23 -17.60 16.43
C SER A 3 36.49 -17.48 15.09
N GLY A 4 35.26 -18.01 15.04
CA GLY A 4 34.38 -17.79 13.90
C GLY A 4 33.88 -16.36 13.90
N ALA A 5 34.34 -15.55 12.98
CA ALA A 5 33.74 -14.26 12.68
C ALA A 5 32.34 -14.50 12.12
N GLY A 6 31.30 -14.31 12.92
CA GLY A 6 29.91 -14.31 12.49
C GLY A 6 29.65 -13.12 11.57
N GLY A 7 29.82 -13.31 10.26
CA GLY A 7 29.43 -12.31 9.26
C GLY A 7 27.91 -12.11 9.33
N SER A 8 27.47 -10.93 9.73
CA SER A 8 26.09 -10.50 9.64
C SER A 8 25.68 -10.46 8.16
N LEU A 9 24.77 -11.34 7.75
CA LEU A 9 24.19 -11.33 6.42
C LEU A 9 23.15 -10.19 6.35
N SER A 10 23.46 -9.14 5.63
CA SER A 10 22.49 -8.08 5.35
C SER A 10 21.61 -8.45 4.16
N LYS A 11 20.31 -8.22 4.29
CA LYS A 11 19.35 -8.47 3.19
C LYS A 11 19.59 -7.45 2.07
N LYS A 12 19.77 -7.94 0.82
CA LYS A 12 19.89 -7.08 -0.36
C LYS A 12 18.60 -6.29 -0.57
N VAL A 13 18.70 -4.97 -0.67
CA VAL A 13 17.59 -4.08 -1.02
C VAL A 13 17.73 -3.71 -2.50
N LEU A 14 16.69 -3.99 -3.28
CA LEU A 14 16.61 -3.58 -4.68
C LEU A 14 15.86 -2.25 -4.76
N LYS A 15 16.47 -1.27 -5.44
CA LYS A 15 15.86 0.03 -5.74
C LYS A 15 15.80 0.19 -7.26
N ALA A 16 14.79 0.92 -7.75
CA ALA A 16 14.72 1.26 -9.16
C ALA A 16 15.94 2.10 -9.56
N ALA A 17 16.60 1.74 -10.66
CA ALA A 17 17.78 2.47 -11.15
C ALA A 17 17.44 3.93 -11.50
N GLU A 18 16.20 4.17 -11.91
CA GLU A 18 15.66 5.49 -12.25
C GLU A 18 15.64 6.45 -11.06
N GLN A 19 15.73 5.97 -9.82
CA GLN A 19 15.87 6.83 -8.64
C GLN A 19 17.16 7.66 -8.64
N GLN A 20 18.18 7.22 -9.39
CA GLN A 20 19.44 7.93 -9.53
C GLN A 20 19.40 9.04 -10.59
N ARG A 21 18.34 9.15 -11.38
CA ARG A 21 18.18 10.24 -12.35
C ARG A 21 18.13 11.58 -11.62
N PRO A 22 18.83 12.64 -12.10
CA PRO A 22 18.90 13.93 -11.41
C PRO A 22 17.54 14.56 -11.14
N ASP A 23 16.60 14.45 -12.10
CA ASP A 23 15.24 14.98 -11.98
C ASP A 23 14.42 14.24 -10.90
N VAL A 24 14.62 12.92 -10.76
CA VAL A 24 13.96 12.11 -9.74
C VAL A 24 14.59 12.37 -8.37
N ALA A 25 15.91 12.40 -8.28
CA ALA A 25 16.63 12.67 -7.05
C ALA A 25 16.24 14.04 -6.46
N GLN A 26 16.13 15.08 -7.31
CA GLN A 26 15.67 16.39 -6.88
C GLN A 26 14.23 16.38 -6.35
N LYS A 27 13.29 15.69 -7.04
CA LYS A 27 11.91 15.55 -6.56
C LYS A 27 11.83 14.81 -5.25
N ARG A 28 12.66 13.77 -5.04
CA ARG A 28 12.73 13.03 -3.77
C ARG A 28 13.30 13.89 -2.64
N LEU A 29 14.28 14.74 -2.92
CA LEU A 29 14.80 15.70 -1.94
C LEU A 29 13.72 16.68 -1.49
N TRP A 30 13.00 17.29 -2.45
CA TRP A 30 11.86 18.16 -2.15
C TRP A 30 10.77 17.45 -1.35
N TRP A 31 10.47 16.19 -1.68
CA TRP A 31 9.53 15.37 -0.93
C TRP A 31 9.93 15.23 0.53
N ASN A 32 11.19 14.92 0.80
CA ASN A 32 11.70 14.77 2.15
C ASN A 32 11.57 16.07 2.96
N ILE A 33 11.80 17.21 2.32
CA ILE A 33 11.71 18.51 2.99
C ILE A 33 10.25 18.91 3.24
N LEU A 34 9.36 18.72 2.25
CA LEU A 34 7.99 19.25 2.30
C LEU A 34 6.99 18.32 2.97
N VAL A 35 7.10 17.01 2.76
CA VAL A 35 6.08 16.05 3.18
C VAL A 35 6.55 15.18 4.34
N GLN A 36 7.79 14.70 4.34
CA GLN A 36 8.29 13.87 5.45
C GLN A 36 8.38 14.63 6.79
N SER A 37 8.49 15.95 6.74
CA SER A 37 8.46 16.82 7.94
C SER A 37 7.05 17.03 8.51
N LYS A 38 5.99 16.62 7.81
CA LYS A 38 4.62 16.78 8.28
C LYS A 38 4.27 15.75 9.35
N ALA A 39 3.34 16.10 10.23
CA ALA A 39 2.88 15.21 11.28
C ALA A 39 2.26 13.93 10.70
N CYS A 40 2.71 12.75 11.13
CA CYS A 40 2.19 11.47 10.66
C CYS A 40 0.67 11.32 10.85
N SER A 41 0.10 12.02 11.84
CA SER A 41 -1.34 12.00 12.12
C SER A 41 -2.19 12.61 11.01
N ARG A 42 -1.59 13.48 10.18
CA ARG A 42 -2.26 14.16 9.06
C ARG A 42 -2.05 13.45 7.71
N LEU A 43 -1.13 12.50 7.63
CA LEU A 43 -0.82 11.82 6.38
C LEU A 43 -1.83 10.70 6.12
N VAL A 44 -2.37 10.69 4.89
CA VAL A 44 -3.31 9.69 4.39
C VAL A 44 -2.76 9.16 3.07
N PHE A 45 -2.31 7.91 3.03
CA PHE A 45 -1.70 7.29 1.85
C PHE A 45 -2.73 6.43 1.13
N TYR A 46 -3.11 6.83 -0.06
CA TYR A 46 -4.03 6.10 -0.92
C TYR A 46 -3.27 5.30 -1.98
N ASP A 47 -3.75 4.08 -2.26
CA ASP A 47 -3.29 3.27 -3.38
C ASP A 47 -4.27 2.12 -3.66
N GLU A 48 -4.03 1.38 -4.77
CA GLU A 48 -4.80 0.23 -5.19
C GLU A 48 -3.92 -1.00 -5.31
N THR A 49 -4.51 -2.17 -5.10
CA THR A 49 -3.81 -3.43 -5.30
C THR A 49 -4.72 -4.51 -5.86
N GLY A 50 -4.18 -5.34 -6.76
CA GLY A 50 -4.89 -6.51 -7.27
C GLY A 50 -4.88 -7.67 -6.27
N ALA A 51 -6.04 -8.33 -6.12
CA ALA A 51 -6.19 -9.63 -5.50
C ALA A 51 -6.90 -10.57 -6.47
N ASP A 52 -6.59 -11.85 -6.44
CA ASP A 52 -7.20 -12.83 -7.34
C ASP A 52 -7.57 -14.14 -6.63
N THR A 53 -8.48 -14.90 -7.24
CA THR A 53 -8.95 -16.18 -6.74
C THR A 53 -7.95 -17.33 -6.88
N LYS A 54 -6.76 -17.05 -7.46
CA LYS A 54 -5.65 -17.99 -7.63
C LYS A 54 -4.57 -17.85 -6.55
N MET A 55 -4.73 -16.92 -5.63
CA MET A 55 -3.74 -16.68 -4.58
C MET A 55 -3.48 -17.94 -3.76
N THR A 56 -2.21 -18.38 -3.69
CA THR A 56 -1.72 -19.50 -2.90
C THR A 56 -0.44 -19.13 -2.18
N ARG A 57 -0.10 -19.87 -1.13
CA ARG A 57 1.20 -19.72 -0.46
C ARG A 57 2.33 -19.95 -1.47
N ARG A 58 3.32 -19.06 -1.48
CA ARG A 58 4.48 -19.15 -2.39
C ARG A 58 5.63 -19.97 -1.81
N TYR A 59 5.62 -20.19 -0.49
CA TYR A 59 6.68 -20.87 0.24
C TYR A 59 6.07 -21.81 1.27
N GLY A 60 6.70 -22.94 1.47
CA GLY A 60 6.37 -23.93 2.49
C GLY A 60 7.65 -24.45 3.16
N TRP A 61 7.50 -25.04 4.33
CA TRP A 61 8.57 -25.69 5.06
C TRP A 61 8.37 -27.20 5.00
N GLY A 62 9.43 -27.96 4.80
CA GLY A 62 9.45 -29.42 4.80
C GLY A 62 10.74 -29.99 5.39
N PRO A 63 10.82 -31.30 5.56
CA PRO A 63 12.06 -31.95 6.01
C PRO A 63 13.26 -31.60 5.12
N LYS A 64 14.43 -31.49 5.73
CA LYS A 64 15.67 -31.25 4.99
C LYS A 64 15.82 -32.25 3.88
N SER A 65 16.21 -31.82 2.68
CA SER A 65 16.44 -32.66 1.48
C SER A 65 15.16 -33.22 0.84
N SER A 66 13.96 -32.80 1.26
CA SER A 66 12.69 -33.11 0.58
C SER A 66 12.16 -31.91 -0.21
N ARG A 67 11.41 -32.17 -1.30
CA ARG A 67 10.63 -31.17 -1.99
C ARG A 67 9.30 -30.99 -1.28
N VAL A 68 8.93 -29.75 -1.04
CA VAL A 68 7.57 -29.38 -0.64
C VAL A 68 6.75 -29.23 -1.92
N ILE A 69 5.80 -30.13 -2.12
CA ILE A 69 4.90 -30.11 -3.29
C ILE A 69 3.56 -29.56 -2.81
N ASP A 70 3.03 -28.56 -3.53
CA ASP A 70 1.70 -28.00 -3.31
C ASP A 70 0.97 -27.90 -4.64
N HIS A 71 -0.36 -27.91 -4.60
CA HIS A 71 -1.22 -27.87 -5.78
C HIS A 71 -1.84 -26.48 -5.93
N VAL A 72 -1.63 -25.88 -7.11
CA VAL A 72 -2.17 -24.57 -7.45
C VAL A 72 -3.36 -24.76 -8.40
N PRO A 73 -4.51 -24.06 -8.19
CA PRO A 73 -5.60 -24.12 -9.13
C PRO A 73 -5.16 -23.73 -10.54
N GLN A 74 -5.48 -24.59 -11.52
CA GLN A 74 -5.35 -24.28 -12.94
C GLN A 74 -6.71 -23.83 -13.46
N GLY A 75 -6.75 -22.82 -14.31
CA GLY A 75 -7.99 -22.32 -14.92
C GLY A 75 -8.09 -20.81 -14.96
N HIS A 76 -9.28 -20.32 -15.34
CA HIS A 76 -9.55 -18.90 -15.36
C HIS A 76 -9.70 -18.36 -13.93
N TRP A 77 -8.98 -17.30 -13.62
CA TRP A 77 -9.08 -16.59 -12.34
C TRP A 77 -9.70 -15.22 -12.56
N LYS A 78 -10.41 -14.73 -11.56
CA LYS A 78 -10.93 -13.37 -11.53
C LYS A 78 -10.00 -12.50 -10.70
N THR A 79 -9.75 -11.30 -11.18
CA THR A 79 -8.95 -10.29 -10.50
C THR A 79 -9.90 -9.23 -9.94
N THR A 80 -9.72 -8.95 -8.67
CA THR A 80 -10.39 -7.89 -7.93
C THR A 80 -9.40 -6.76 -7.66
N THR A 81 -9.83 -5.52 -7.81
CA THR A 81 -9.09 -4.36 -7.32
C THR A 81 -9.54 -4.05 -5.90
N PHE A 82 -8.59 -3.97 -4.98
CA PHE A 82 -8.79 -3.47 -3.63
C PHE A 82 -8.15 -2.08 -3.53
N ALA A 83 -8.96 -1.07 -3.26
CA ALA A 83 -8.55 0.31 -3.01
C ALA A 83 -8.74 0.65 -1.54
N ALA A 84 -7.81 1.37 -0.96
CA ALA A 84 -7.90 1.83 0.43
C ALA A 84 -6.99 3.02 0.68
N ALA A 85 -7.14 3.65 1.83
CA ALA A 85 -6.19 4.62 2.32
C ALA A 85 -5.67 4.22 3.71
N LEU A 86 -4.38 4.44 3.95
CA LEU A 86 -3.68 4.17 5.20
C LEU A 86 -3.40 5.48 5.93
N ARG A 87 -3.83 5.57 7.18
CA ARG A 87 -3.41 6.63 8.10
C ARG A 87 -2.83 6.04 9.39
N ALA A 88 -2.24 6.88 10.23
CA ALA A 88 -1.61 6.43 11.47
C ALA A 88 -2.55 5.66 12.41
N ARG A 89 -3.86 5.92 12.34
CA ARG A 89 -4.89 5.31 13.19
C ARG A 89 -5.51 4.05 12.59
N GLY A 90 -5.23 3.70 11.34
CA GLY A 90 -5.80 2.51 10.69
C GLY A 90 -5.97 2.66 9.18
N VAL A 91 -6.65 1.69 8.60
CA VAL A 91 -7.06 1.66 7.19
C VAL A 91 -8.43 2.31 7.07
N ILE A 92 -8.60 3.22 6.12
CA ILE A 92 -9.84 3.96 5.88
C ILE A 92 -10.27 3.82 4.42
N ALA A 93 -11.53 4.12 4.15
CA ALA A 93 -12.12 4.14 2.80
C ALA A 93 -11.87 2.85 2.00
N PRO A 94 -12.01 1.63 2.57
CA PRO A 94 -11.78 0.40 1.82
C PRO A 94 -12.88 0.17 0.80
N LEU A 95 -12.50 -0.24 -0.41
CA LEU A 95 -13.42 -0.63 -1.48
C LEU A 95 -12.83 -1.81 -2.25
N VAL A 96 -13.65 -2.79 -2.58
CA VAL A 96 -13.34 -3.86 -3.54
C VAL A 96 -14.17 -3.68 -4.81
N LEU A 97 -13.53 -3.87 -5.97
CA LEU A 97 -14.14 -3.75 -7.29
C LEU A 97 -13.88 -5.01 -8.10
N ASP A 98 -14.86 -5.43 -8.89
CA ASP A 98 -14.65 -6.46 -9.92
C ASP A 98 -14.00 -5.81 -11.15
N GLY A 99 -12.73 -6.12 -11.36
CA GLY A 99 -11.94 -5.56 -12.47
C GLY A 99 -11.09 -4.32 -12.10
N PRO A 100 -10.52 -3.65 -13.11
CA PRO A 100 -9.62 -2.51 -12.92
C PRO A 100 -10.39 -1.23 -12.60
N MET A 101 -9.77 -0.35 -11.80
CA MET A 101 -10.26 1.00 -11.54
C MET A 101 -9.81 1.93 -12.67
N ASN A 102 -10.77 2.52 -13.39
CA ASN A 102 -10.51 3.59 -14.36
C ASN A 102 -10.66 4.98 -13.71
N GLY A 103 -10.36 6.05 -14.46
CA GLY A 103 -10.40 7.42 -13.92
C GLY A 103 -11.79 7.85 -13.41
N GLU A 104 -12.87 7.44 -14.06
CA GLU A 104 -14.24 7.75 -13.62
C GLU A 104 -14.59 6.99 -12.34
N CYS A 105 -14.27 5.71 -12.27
CA CYS A 105 -14.42 4.90 -11.05
C CYS A 105 -13.59 5.47 -9.90
N PHE A 106 -12.38 5.96 -10.20
CA PHE A 106 -11.53 6.58 -9.20
C PHE A 106 -12.13 7.89 -8.66
N LEU A 107 -12.66 8.76 -9.53
CA LEU A 107 -13.32 9.98 -9.07
C LEU A 107 -14.57 9.66 -8.23
N ALA A 108 -15.35 8.64 -8.63
CA ALA A 108 -16.50 8.18 -7.84
C ALA A 108 -16.05 7.64 -6.47
N TYR A 109 -14.99 6.83 -6.42
CA TYR A 109 -14.38 6.36 -5.18
C TYR A 109 -13.94 7.52 -4.27
N VAL A 110 -13.24 8.50 -4.83
CA VAL A 110 -12.79 9.68 -4.05
C VAL A 110 -13.97 10.39 -3.42
N ARG A 111 -15.04 10.65 -4.17
CA ARG A 111 -16.21 11.37 -3.67
C ARG A 111 -17.04 10.57 -2.66
N GLN A 112 -17.20 9.26 -2.88
CA GLN A 112 -18.12 8.44 -2.09
C GLN A 112 -17.46 7.77 -0.87
N PHE A 113 -16.16 7.48 -0.93
CA PHE A 113 -15.48 6.71 0.11
C PHE A 113 -14.33 7.50 0.75
N LEU A 114 -13.44 8.10 -0.04
CA LEU A 114 -12.26 8.76 0.50
C LEU A 114 -12.61 10.08 1.19
N VAL A 115 -13.29 10.99 0.50
CA VAL A 115 -13.65 12.33 1.01
C VAL A 115 -14.43 12.25 2.33
N PRO A 116 -15.46 11.39 2.50
CA PRO A 116 -16.16 11.26 3.78
C PRO A 116 -15.28 10.77 4.95
N ALA A 117 -14.14 10.15 4.66
CA ALA A 117 -13.19 9.63 5.65
C ALA A 117 -12.04 10.60 5.96
N LEU A 118 -11.97 11.75 5.26
CA LEU A 118 -10.95 12.79 5.46
C LEU A 118 -11.37 13.78 6.55
N GLU A 119 -10.35 14.38 7.15
CA GLU A 119 -10.49 15.46 8.12
C GLU A 119 -9.85 16.76 7.57
N PRO A 120 -10.33 17.94 7.92
CA PRO A 120 -9.67 19.19 7.54
C PRO A 120 -8.21 19.21 7.98
N GLY A 121 -7.33 19.57 7.05
CA GLY A 121 -5.88 19.56 7.25
C GLY A 121 -5.21 18.18 6.98
N ASP A 122 -5.93 17.17 6.51
CA ASP A 122 -5.33 15.93 6.02
C ASP A 122 -4.52 16.18 4.74
N LEU A 123 -3.43 15.44 4.60
CA LEU A 123 -2.53 15.46 3.45
C LEU A 123 -2.63 14.10 2.74
N VAL A 124 -3.43 14.07 1.68
CA VAL A 124 -3.65 12.84 0.90
C VAL A 124 -2.48 12.63 -0.05
N VAL A 125 -1.78 11.53 0.13
CA VAL A 125 -0.64 11.13 -0.68
C VAL A 125 -1.06 10.01 -1.61
N MET A 126 -0.85 10.20 -2.91
CA MET A 126 -1.14 9.22 -3.97
C MET A 126 0.10 8.98 -4.81
N ASP A 127 0.11 7.88 -5.56
CA ASP A 127 1.12 7.70 -6.59
C ASP A 127 0.89 8.67 -7.77
N ASN A 128 1.84 8.70 -8.69
CA ASN A 128 1.84 9.67 -9.79
C ASN A 128 1.17 9.14 -11.06
N LEU A 129 0.18 8.23 -10.95
CA LEU A 129 -0.57 7.71 -12.09
C LEU A 129 -1.49 8.78 -12.71
N SER A 130 -1.71 8.68 -14.02
CA SER A 130 -2.58 9.60 -14.74
C SER A 130 -4.06 9.51 -14.29
N SER A 131 -4.51 8.32 -13.90
CA SER A 131 -5.85 8.09 -13.35
C SER A 131 -6.10 8.88 -12.06
N HIS A 132 -5.08 9.07 -11.21
CA HIS A 132 -5.19 9.82 -9.97
C HIS A 132 -5.21 11.34 -10.18
N LYS A 133 -4.82 11.80 -11.37
CA LYS A 133 -4.85 13.22 -11.78
C LYS A 133 -6.11 13.59 -12.55
N GLN A 134 -7.12 12.75 -12.50
CA GLN A 134 -8.43 13.03 -13.11
C GLN A 134 -8.96 14.38 -12.63
N SER A 135 -9.55 15.15 -13.57
CA SER A 135 -10.23 16.40 -13.22
C SER A 135 -11.29 16.16 -12.14
N GLY A 136 -11.37 17.04 -11.15
CA GLY A 136 -12.30 16.95 -10.03
C GLY A 136 -11.78 16.17 -8.80
N VAL A 137 -10.73 15.35 -8.91
CA VAL A 137 -10.17 14.63 -7.75
C VAL A 137 -9.58 15.61 -6.73
N GLY A 138 -8.67 16.47 -7.20
CA GLY A 138 -8.06 17.48 -6.33
C GLY A 138 -9.04 18.51 -5.77
N GLU A 139 -10.11 18.82 -6.53
CA GLU A 139 -11.18 19.71 -6.09
C GLU A 139 -11.97 19.07 -4.95
N ALA A 140 -12.47 17.86 -5.13
CA ALA A 140 -13.23 17.13 -4.12
C ALA A 140 -12.47 16.99 -2.79
N ILE A 141 -11.16 16.75 -2.84
CA ILE A 141 -10.32 16.67 -1.64
C ILE A 141 -10.17 18.03 -0.97
N ARG A 142 -9.98 19.11 -1.75
CA ARG A 142 -9.86 20.46 -1.21
C ARG A 142 -11.16 21.01 -0.61
N GLU A 143 -12.31 20.62 -1.14
CA GLU A 143 -13.62 21.03 -0.61
C GLU A 143 -13.83 20.64 0.86
N VAL A 144 -13.18 19.58 1.33
CA VAL A 144 -13.23 19.15 2.73
C VAL A 144 -12.05 19.66 3.57
N GLY A 145 -11.28 20.60 3.03
CA GLY A 145 -10.14 21.21 3.74
C GLY A 145 -8.89 20.33 3.79
N ALA A 146 -8.80 19.30 2.94
CA ALA A 146 -7.62 18.46 2.78
C ALA A 146 -6.80 18.88 1.55
N GLU A 147 -5.54 18.41 1.46
CA GLU A 147 -4.65 18.67 0.34
C GLU A 147 -4.21 17.37 -0.31
N VAL A 148 -3.91 17.39 -1.62
CA VAL A 148 -3.39 16.24 -2.36
C VAL A 148 -1.94 16.44 -2.75
N TYR A 149 -1.13 15.40 -2.52
CA TYR A 149 0.28 15.33 -2.90
C TYR A 149 0.54 14.05 -3.71
N TYR A 150 1.37 14.16 -4.73
CA TYR A 150 1.75 13.02 -5.56
C TYR A 150 3.19 12.61 -5.26
N LEU A 151 3.38 11.31 -5.02
CA LEU A 151 4.71 10.72 -4.78
C LEU A 151 5.67 11.04 -5.94
N PRO A 152 6.95 11.24 -5.67
CA PRO A 152 7.97 11.30 -6.72
C PRO A 152 7.92 10.01 -7.57
N PRO A 153 8.20 10.09 -8.87
CA PRO A 153 8.31 8.91 -9.72
C PRO A 153 9.26 7.87 -9.14
N TYR A 154 8.99 6.60 -9.38
CA TYR A 154 9.82 5.46 -8.96
C TYR A 154 10.09 5.40 -7.45
N SER A 155 9.15 5.81 -6.61
CA SER A 155 9.35 5.94 -5.16
C SER A 155 8.35 5.09 -4.32
N PRO A 156 8.20 3.78 -4.58
CA PRO A 156 7.34 2.92 -3.77
C PRO A 156 7.84 2.78 -2.33
N ASP A 157 9.13 3.01 -2.10
CA ASP A 157 9.74 3.04 -0.76
C ASP A 157 9.23 4.19 0.13
N LEU A 158 8.64 5.23 -0.47
CA LEU A 158 7.97 6.33 0.22
C LEU A 158 6.46 6.09 0.41
N ASN A 159 5.92 4.96 -0.07
CA ASN A 159 4.51 4.62 0.04
C ASN A 159 4.25 3.55 1.10
N PRO A 160 3.88 3.90 2.35
CA PRO A 160 3.70 2.93 3.43
C PRO A 160 2.54 1.96 3.22
N ILE A 161 1.51 2.32 2.44
CA ILE A 161 0.37 1.43 2.17
C ILE A 161 0.78 0.16 1.41
N GLU A 162 1.86 0.21 0.63
CA GLU A 162 2.43 -0.96 -0.04
C GLU A 162 2.86 -2.07 0.96
N LYS A 163 3.29 -1.69 2.16
CA LYS A 163 3.63 -2.65 3.23
C LYS A 163 2.38 -3.28 3.80
N MET A 164 1.33 -2.51 3.98
CA MET A 164 0.01 -3.00 4.37
C MET A 164 -0.53 -3.98 3.31
N PHE A 165 -0.48 -3.63 2.03
CA PHE A 165 -0.88 -4.52 0.94
C PHE A 165 -0.03 -5.80 0.87
N SER A 166 1.26 -5.72 1.16
CA SER A 166 2.13 -6.90 1.22
C SER A 166 1.68 -7.89 2.31
N LYS A 167 1.34 -7.40 3.52
CA LYS A 167 0.76 -8.23 4.59
C LYS A 167 -0.59 -8.78 4.18
N LEU A 168 -1.50 -7.93 3.69
CA LEU A 168 -2.84 -8.34 3.23
C LEU A 168 -2.75 -9.49 2.20
N LYS A 169 -1.91 -9.32 1.17
CA LYS A 169 -1.69 -10.37 0.15
C LYS A 169 -1.12 -11.66 0.74
N THR A 170 -0.30 -11.57 1.77
CA THR A 170 0.23 -12.75 2.46
C THR A 170 -0.86 -13.49 3.20
N LEU A 171 -1.74 -12.76 3.90
CA LEU A 171 -2.89 -13.33 4.61
C LEU A 171 -3.92 -13.94 3.63
N LEU A 172 -4.22 -13.26 2.52
CA LEU A 172 -5.08 -13.77 1.45
C LEU A 172 -4.53 -15.06 0.83
N ARG A 173 -3.24 -15.16 0.60
CA ARG A 173 -2.60 -16.40 0.12
C ARG A 173 -2.73 -17.54 1.12
N THR A 174 -2.76 -17.23 2.41
CA THR A 174 -2.94 -18.23 3.47
C THR A 174 -4.38 -18.72 3.56
N SER A 175 -5.37 -17.84 3.35
CA SER A 175 -6.79 -18.22 3.36
C SER A 175 -7.20 -19.00 2.11
N ALA A 176 -6.49 -18.80 1.00
CA ALA A 176 -6.68 -19.54 -0.25
C ALA A 176 -8.14 -19.51 -0.78
N GLU A 177 -8.79 -18.35 -0.71
CA GLU A 177 -10.14 -18.15 -1.23
C GLU A 177 -10.22 -18.39 -2.74
N ARG A 178 -11.27 -19.08 -3.20
CA ARG A 178 -11.42 -19.50 -4.60
C ARG A 178 -12.57 -18.83 -5.34
N THR A 179 -13.36 -18.02 -4.66
CA THR A 179 -14.46 -17.25 -5.23
C THR A 179 -14.22 -15.75 -5.05
N THR A 180 -14.77 -14.94 -5.93
CA THR A 180 -14.67 -13.48 -5.83
C THR A 180 -15.27 -12.98 -4.50
N GLU A 181 -16.46 -13.48 -4.15
CA GLU A 181 -17.13 -13.14 -2.89
C GLU A 181 -16.29 -13.57 -1.67
N GLY A 182 -15.68 -14.76 -1.73
CA GLY A 182 -14.77 -15.25 -0.68
C GLY A 182 -13.58 -14.31 -0.49
N VAL A 183 -12.94 -13.86 -1.58
CA VAL A 183 -11.86 -12.87 -1.53
C VAL A 183 -12.34 -11.54 -0.94
N TRP A 184 -13.50 -11.03 -1.34
CA TRP A 184 -14.06 -9.77 -0.83
C TRP A 184 -14.36 -9.83 0.65
N ASN A 185 -15.08 -10.88 1.10
CA ASN A 185 -15.40 -11.10 2.50
C ASN A 185 -14.12 -11.26 3.34
N ARG A 186 -13.14 -11.98 2.80
CA ARG A 186 -11.88 -12.18 3.48
C ARG A 186 -11.08 -10.89 3.62
N ILE A 187 -11.04 -10.04 2.59
CA ILE A 187 -10.44 -8.71 2.70
C ILE A 187 -11.10 -7.93 3.85
N GLY A 188 -12.45 -7.89 3.90
CA GLY A 188 -13.15 -7.18 4.97
C GLY A 188 -12.74 -7.64 6.37
N VAL A 189 -12.73 -8.98 6.62
CA VAL A 189 -12.29 -9.54 7.91
C VAL A 189 -10.82 -9.23 8.23
N LEU A 190 -9.95 -9.25 7.21
CA LEU A 190 -8.52 -9.02 7.42
C LEU A 190 -8.17 -7.56 7.71
N LEU A 191 -9.05 -6.60 7.43
CA LEU A 191 -8.80 -5.19 7.77
C LEU A 191 -8.67 -4.97 9.28
N ASP A 192 -9.37 -5.76 10.11
CA ASP A 192 -9.29 -5.70 11.57
C ASP A 192 -7.92 -6.15 12.12
N GLU A 193 -7.13 -6.85 11.31
CA GLU A 193 -5.76 -7.27 11.67
C GLU A 193 -4.72 -6.13 11.60
N PHE A 194 -5.11 -4.94 11.13
CA PHE A 194 -4.23 -3.79 10.99
C PHE A 194 -4.42 -2.81 12.15
N THR A 195 -3.66 -3.01 13.22
CA THR A 195 -3.74 -2.16 14.40
C THR A 195 -3.18 -0.76 14.16
N PRO A 196 -3.61 0.27 14.92
CA PRO A 196 -3.05 1.61 14.82
C PRO A 196 -1.53 1.66 15.00
N SER A 197 -0.99 0.87 15.93
CA SER A 197 0.46 0.82 16.15
C SER A 197 1.21 0.27 14.94
N GLU A 198 0.66 -0.73 14.27
CA GLU A 198 1.24 -1.29 13.05
C GLU A 198 1.16 -0.31 11.88
N CYS A 199 0.01 0.35 11.68
CA CYS A 199 -0.17 1.37 10.65
C CYS A 199 0.84 2.52 10.82
N LEU A 200 1.01 3.01 12.05
CA LEU A 200 2.02 4.02 12.36
C LEU A 200 3.44 3.53 12.08
N ASN A 201 3.75 2.26 12.37
CA ASN A 201 5.06 1.68 12.09
C ASN A 201 5.34 1.57 10.59
N TYR A 202 4.33 1.28 9.75
CA TYR A 202 4.47 1.35 8.29
C TYR A 202 4.87 2.75 7.84
N ILE A 203 4.18 3.78 8.32
CA ILE A 203 4.45 5.18 8.00
C ILE A 203 5.87 5.56 8.42
N ARG A 204 6.25 5.28 9.68
CA ARG A 204 7.60 5.57 10.19
C ARG A 204 8.69 4.85 9.41
N SER A 205 8.45 3.60 9.01
CA SER A 205 9.44 2.81 8.26
C SER A 205 9.69 3.32 6.83
N CYS A 206 8.88 4.25 6.32
CA CYS A 206 9.09 4.98 5.08
C CYS A 206 9.75 6.36 5.29
N GLY A 207 10.19 6.66 6.52
CA GLY A 207 10.93 7.89 6.85
C GLY A 207 10.05 9.06 7.31
N TYR A 208 8.75 8.85 7.48
CA TYR A 208 7.86 9.89 8.02
C TYR A 208 7.98 9.93 9.55
N THR A 209 8.25 11.11 10.09
CA THR A 209 8.49 11.30 11.52
C THR A 209 7.20 11.71 12.24
N ALA A 210 7.00 11.16 13.45
CA ALA A 210 5.96 11.64 14.33
C ALA A 210 6.44 12.94 15.00
N HIS A 211 6.23 14.08 14.37
CA HIS A 211 6.26 15.33 15.15
C HIS A 211 4.98 15.35 15.98
N GLN A 212 5.14 15.28 17.30
CA GLN A 212 4.07 15.64 18.22
C GLN A 212 3.92 17.16 18.12
N SER A 213 2.76 17.61 17.69
CA SER A 213 2.31 18.98 17.89
C SER A 213 1.80 19.13 19.30
#